data_c545f2a21c8361536122736f4e912188
#
_entry.id   c545f2a21c8361536122736f4e912188
#
_cell.length_a   1.000
_cell.length_b   1.000
_cell.length_c   1.000
_cell.angle_alpha   90.00
_cell.angle_beta   90.00
_cell.angle_gamma   90.00
#
_symmetry.space_group_name_H-M   'P 1'
#
loop_
_entity.id
_entity.type
_entity.pdbx_description
1 polymer ?
#
loop_
_entity_poly.entity_id
_entity_poly.type
_entity_poly.pdbx_seq_one_letter_code
_entity_poly.pdbx_strand_id
1 'polypeptide(L)'
;MQSFTRAVIGTAAVALLATACTGTSNAPQADDDATKDVSITFWHGWSALGEAAAIAADVKAFEAKHPNIHVKVVGNINDDKIKQALRAGGANAPDVVSSFTTDNVGTFCASNVFADLKPFLDRSGIELDTTFPKPLQDYTQFQGKRCTLPLLNDAYGLYYNKTAFKAAGITAPPKTLSEFDAVAKKLTKVKGDSYSRLGFMPNFHGYESTATHFAALWNPTYFTPDGKSNLARDPAFAAMLTWQKSLVEQLGGFAKLEKYRATFGDEFGAKNPFHTGQVAMTMDGEWRLGMAREAGVTFDIGVAPFPVPDAQADSYGKGYLSGTVIGIAGTSQKQNAAWELVKFMTTDTDAVVSFANAIHNVPSTLDALKSPALTADLKPFIGIAQHAKSNTTPASPNGGAYQLTLQDFGYAHEAGKVPDLAAGLAKTDEQIDKDLAQAK
;
A
#
# COMPACT_ATOMS: atom_id res chain seq x y z
N MET A 1 81.96 29.38 6.63
CA MET A 1 81.88 30.71 7.21
C MET A 1 80.40 30.95 7.53
N GLN A 2 80.13 30.84 8.80
CA GLN A 2 79.60 31.86 9.73
C GLN A 2 78.21 32.38 9.31
N SER A 3 77.17 32.40 10.10
CA SER A 3 77.16 32.64 11.55
C SER A 3 75.78 32.27 12.08
N PHE A 4 75.76 31.80 13.32
CA PHE A 4 74.60 31.55 14.18
C PHE A 4 73.86 32.85 14.54
N THR A 5 72.53 32.79 14.61
CA THR A 5 71.81 33.63 15.60
C THR A 5 70.61 32.86 16.16
N ARG A 6 70.62 32.67 17.47
CA ARG A 6 69.57 32.08 18.31
C ARG A 6 68.46 33.11 18.56
N ALA A 7 67.20 32.69 18.50
CA ALA A 7 66.12 33.46 19.13
C ALA A 7 65.08 32.52 19.75
N VAL A 8 65.05 32.59 21.00
CA VAL A 8 64.10 32.41 22.10
C VAL A 8 62.75 31.79 21.78
N ILE A 9 62.51 30.65 22.48
CA ILE A 9 61.26 29.91 22.60
C ILE A 9 60.32 30.68 23.52
N GLY A 10 59.14 31.06 22.98
CA GLY A 10 57.96 31.46 23.76
C GLY A 10 56.90 30.36 23.76
N THR A 11 56.75 29.69 24.87
CA THR A 11 55.72 28.65 25.13
C THR A 11 54.34 29.37 25.32
N ALA A 12 53.50 29.30 24.29
CA ALA A 12 52.07 29.65 24.45
C ALA A 12 51.29 28.33 24.67
N ALA A 13 50.79 28.17 25.87
CA ALA A 13 49.85 27.08 26.22
C ALA A 13 48.51 27.34 25.53
N VAL A 14 48.19 26.52 24.51
CA VAL A 14 46.84 26.50 23.93
C VAL A 14 46.01 25.50 24.74
N ALA A 15 45.07 26.03 25.53
CA ALA A 15 44.04 25.25 26.19
C ALA A 15 43.06 24.76 25.12
N LEU A 16 43.11 23.45 24.78
CA LEU A 16 42.11 22.77 23.99
C LEU A 16 40.85 22.57 24.85
N LEU A 17 39.87 23.46 24.63
CA LEU A 17 38.49 23.21 25.06
C LEU A 17 37.92 22.11 24.18
N ALA A 18 37.88 20.87 24.71
CA ALA A 18 37.10 19.80 24.14
C ALA A 18 35.62 20.13 24.33
N THR A 19 34.99 20.74 23.34
CA THR A 19 33.54 20.77 23.22
C THR A 19 33.09 19.37 22.85
N ALA A 20 32.58 18.64 23.86
CA ALA A 20 31.83 17.43 23.65
C ALA A 20 30.58 17.78 22.81
N CYS A 21 30.60 17.42 21.53
CA CYS A 21 29.37 17.37 20.73
C CYS A 21 28.49 16.26 21.31
N THR A 22 27.64 16.60 22.24
CA THR A 22 26.43 15.82 22.50
C THR A 22 25.60 15.96 21.23
N GLY A 23 25.51 14.88 20.47
CA GLY A 23 24.65 14.81 19.31
C GLY A 23 23.19 14.92 19.74
N THR A 24 22.72 16.15 19.82
CA THR A 24 21.29 16.43 19.76
C THR A 24 20.88 16.14 18.33
N SER A 25 20.03 15.14 18.16
CA SER A 25 19.27 14.94 16.92
C SER A 25 18.48 16.22 16.65
N ASN A 26 19.03 17.12 15.85
CA ASN A 26 18.29 18.24 15.31
C ASN A 26 17.31 17.69 14.28
N ALA A 27 16.13 17.30 14.75
CA ALA A 27 14.97 17.40 13.88
C ALA A 27 14.87 18.86 13.43
N PRO A 28 14.72 19.17 12.12
CA PRO A 28 14.53 20.53 11.67
C PRO A 28 13.33 21.10 12.43
N GLN A 29 13.56 22.07 13.28
CA GLN A 29 12.48 22.81 13.91
C GLN A 29 11.90 23.67 12.78
N ALA A 30 10.64 23.41 12.42
CA ALA A 30 9.97 24.23 11.43
C ALA A 30 9.87 25.67 11.98
N ASP A 31 10.57 26.59 11.34
CA ASP A 31 10.56 28.01 11.70
C ASP A 31 9.35 28.74 11.10
N ASP A 32 8.49 28.03 10.35
CA ASP A 32 7.32 28.64 9.72
C ASP A 32 6.19 28.88 10.73
N ASP A 33 5.61 30.06 10.62
CA ASP A 33 4.40 30.44 11.35
C ASP A 33 3.19 30.20 10.44
N ALA A 34 2.45 29.12 10.69
CA ALA A 34 1.27 28.74 9.89
C ALA A 34 0.12 29.77 9.93
N THR A 35 0.24 30.85 10.74
CA THR A 35 -0.72 31.97 10.77
C THR A 35 -0.40 33.04 9.74
N LYS A 36 0.80 33.04 9.16
CA LYS A 36 1.21 33.97 8.11
C LYS A 36 0.83 33.46 6.73
N ASP A 37 0.84 34.40 5.79
CA ASP A 37 0.63 34.09 4.37
C ASP A 37 1.76 33.21 3.85
N VAL A 38 1.44 31.97 3.42
CA VAL A 38 2.42 30.97 3.01
C VAL A 38 1.91 30.14 1.83
N SER A 39 2.81 29.83 0.89
CA SER A 39 2.51 28.92 -0.21
C SER A 39 3.28 27.62 -0.02
N ILE A 40 2.59 26.49 -0.06
CA ILE A 40 3.15 25.14 -0.01
C ILE A 40 2.91 24.40 -1.34
N THR A 41 3.73 23.38 -1.61
CA THR A 41 3.59 22.55 -2.82
C THR A 41 3.20 21.13 -2.42
N PHE A 42 2.10 20.63 -2.99
CA PHE A 42 1.61 19.26 -2.79
C PHE A 42 1.79 18.45 -4.07
N TRP A 43 2.52 17.31 -4.00
CA TRP A 43 2.71 16.37 -5.09
C TRP A 43 1.93 15.08 -4.85
N HIS A 44 1.29 14.58 -5.94
CA HIS A 44 0.53 13.33 -5.90
C HIS A 44 0.61 12.55 -7.22
N GLY A 45 0.31 11.26 -7.19
CA GLY A 45 0.39 10.37 -8.34
C GLY A 45 -0.86 10.34 -9.22
N TRP A 46 -2.02 10.78 -8.74
CA TRP A 46 -3.28 10.70 -9.50
C TRP A 46 -3.22 11.43 -10.83
N SER A 47 -3.68 10.76 -11.88
CA SER A 47 -3.62 11.26 -13.26
C SER A 47 -4.97 11.28 -13.99
N ALA A 48 -5.95 10.49 -13.54
CA ALA A 48 -7.29 10.50 -14.13
C ALA A 48 -7.99 11.82 -13.84
N LEU A 49 -8.79 12.30 -14.81
CA LEU A 49 -9.45 13.62 -14.71
C LEU A 49 -10.36 13.73 -13.48
N GLY A 50 -11.11 12.67 -13.16
CA GLY A 50 -11.97 12.62 -11.98
C GLY A 50 -11.19 12.73 -10.66
N GLU A 51 -10.08 12.02 -10.56
CA GLU A 51 -9.19 12.04 -9.39
C GLU A 51 -8.53 13.40 -9.20
N ALA A 52 -8.00 13.98 -10.30
CA ALA A 52 -7.42 15.32 -10.26
C ALA A 52 -8.45 16.39 -9.84
N ALA A 53 -9.70 16.26 -10.28
CA ALA A 53 -10.79 17.14 -9.87
C ALA A 53 -11.13 16.96 -8.37
N ALA A 54 -11.10 15.74 -7.85
CA ALA A 54 -11.32 15.44 -6.44
C ALA A 54 -10.25 16.10 -5.55
N ILE A 55 -8.98 15.95 -5.91
CA ILE A 55 -7.86 16.62 -5.22
C ILE A 55 -8.02 18.14 -5.25
N ALA A 56 -8.36 18.72 -6.41
CA ALA A 56 -8.55 20.16 -6.53
C ALA A 56 -9.71 20.68 -5.66
N ALA A 57 -10.79 19.89 -5.55
CA ALA A 57 -11.92 20.22 -4.69
C ALA A 57 -11.55 20.16 -3.20
N ASP A 58 -10.77 19.14 -2.79
CA ASP A 58 -10.32 18.96 -1.42
C ASP A 58 -9.36 20.08 -1.00
N VAL A 59 -8.40 20.42 -1.85
CA VAL A 59 -7.50 21.57 -1.63
C VAL A 59 -8.27 22.88 -1.55
N LYS A 60 -9.26 23.09 -2.41
CA LYS A 60 -10.11 24.30 -2.34
C LYS A 60 -10.89 24.38 -1.02
N ALA A 61 -11.38 23.26 -0.52
CA ALA A 61 -12.07 23.20 0.78
C ALA A 61 -11.09 23.49 1.94
N PHE A 62 -9.86 23.01 1.85
CA PHE A 62 -8.78 23.34 2.78
C PHE A 62 -8.49 24.85 2.79
N GLU A 63 -8.22 25.45 1.63
CA GLU A 63 -7.89 26.88 1.52
C GLU A 63 -9.05 27.79 2.02
N ALA A 64 -10.30 27.33 1.88
CA ALA A 64 -11.46 28.04 2.45
C ALA A 64 -11.44 28.09 3.99
N LYS A 65 -10.88 27.05 4.65
CA LYS A 65 -10.71 26.98 6.11
C LYS A 65 -9.39 27.63 6.57
N HIS A 66 -8.41 27.71 5.69
CA HIS A 66 -7.04 28.24 5.94
C HIS A 66 -6.66 29.28 4.88
N PRO A 67 -7.30 30.47 4.86
CA PRO A 67 -7.18 31.44 3.76
C PRO A 67 -5.77 32.03 3.60
N ASN A 68 -4.90 31.85 4.59
CA ASN A 68 -3.50 32.26 4.59
C ASN A 68 -2.54 31.17 4.08
N ILE A 69 -3.03 29.95 3.76
CA ILE A 69 -2.19 28.86 3.23
C ILE A 69 -2.62 28.55 1.80
N HIS A 70 -1.74 28.78 0.84
CA HIS A 70 -1.98 28.56 -0.58
C HIS A 70 -1.29 27.28 -1.04
N VAL A 71 -2.01 26.38 -1.70
CA VAL A 71 -1.51 25.06 -2.08
C VAL A 71 -1.29 24.97 -3.60
N LYS A 72 -0.04 24.90 -4.02
CA LYS A 72 0.30 24.56 -5.39
C LYS A 72 0.28 23.05 -5.58
N VAL A 73 -0.72 22.55 -6.29
CA VAL A 73 -0.85 21.11 -6.58
C VAL A 73 -0.06 20.72 -7.83
N VAL A 74 0.67 19.60 -7.77
CA VAL A 74 1.38 19.00 -8.91
C VAL A 74 1.00 17.51 -8.97
N GLY A 75 0.19 17.13 -9.95
CA GLY A 75 -0.30 15.77 -10.15
C GLY A 75 0.52 14.95 -11.14
N ASN A 76 0.16 13.67 -11.27
CA ASN A 76 0.78 12.71 -12.20
C ASN A 76 2.30 12.52 -11.95
N ILE A 77 2.70 12.50 -10.68
CA ILE A 77 4.08 12.29 -10.27
C ILE A 77 4.19 10.85 -9.71
N ASN A 78 4.95 10.00 -10.38
CA ASN A 78 5.17 8.65 -9.88
C ASN A 78 6.12 8.62 -8.67
N ASP A 79 6.06 7.53 -7.91
CA ASP A 79 6.81 7.35 -6.67
C ASP A 79 8.33 7.45 -6.84
N ASP A 80 8.88 7.06 -8.00
CA ASP A 80 10.32 7.19 -8.25
C ASP A 80 10.76 8.65 -8.38
N LYS A 81 9.98 9.48 -9.06
CA LYS A 81 10.21 10.93 -9.10
C LYS A 81 10.05 11.58 -7.74
N ILE A 82 9.05 11.12 -6.96
CA ILE A 82 8.86 11.57 -5.58
C ILE A 82 10.11 11.27 -4.75
N LYS A 83 10.59 10.02 -4.77
CA LYS A 83 11.82 9.61 -4.05
C LYS A 83 13.04 10.44 -4.47
N GLN A 84 13.20 10.69 -5.76
CA GLN A 84 14.30 11.51 -6.28
C GLN A 84 14.21 12.96 -5.79
N ALA A 85 13.04 13.60 -5.87
CA ALA A 85 12.84 14.98 -5.45
C ALA A 85 13.04 15.17 -3.94
N LEU A 86 12.52 14.24 -3.14
CA LEU A 86 12.68 14.27 -1.69
C LEU A 86 14.16 14.10 -1.26
N ARG A 87 14.92 13.25 -1.96
CA ARG A 87 16.36 13.08 -1.70
C ARG A 87 17.19 14.27 -2.13
N ALA A 88 16.83 14.89 -3.27
CA ALA A 88 17.53 16.07 -3.78
C ALA A 88 17.29 17.32 -2.92
N GLY A 89 16.09 17.44 -2.35
CA GLY A 89 15.68 18.61 -1.58
C GLY A 89 15.68 19.91 -2.40
N GLY A 90 15.79 21.04 -1.71
CA GLY A 90 15.92 22.37 -2.33
C GLY A 90 14.57 23.01 -2.71
N ALA A 91 14.64 24.17 -3.36
CA ALA A 91 13.47 25.03 -3.63
C ALA A 91 12.39 24.40 -4.54
N ASN A 92 12.73 23.37 -5.30
CA ASN A 92 11.81 22.68 -6.20
C ASN A 92 11.25 21.38 -5.60
N ALA A 93 11.69 21.01 -4.38
CA ALA A 93 11.13 19.84 -3.69
C ALA A 93 9.71 20.16 -3.19
N PRO A 94 8.81 19.15 -3.15
CA PRO A 94 7.48 19.35 -2.56
C PRO A 94 7.56 19.56 -1.05
N ASP A 95 6.56 20.26 -0.48
CA ASP A 95 6.37 20.36 0.97
C ASP A 95 5.54 19.18 1.51
N VAL A 96 4.51 18.78 0.75
CA VAL A 96 3.62 17.63 1.05
C VAL A 96 3.63 16.67 -0.11
N VAL A 97 3.58 15.39 0.20
CA VAL A 97 3.58 14.32 -0.83
C VAL A 97 2.62 13.21 -0.42
N SER A 98 1.83 12.70 -1.37
CA SER A 98 1.15 11.41 -1.26
C SER A 98 1.84 10.34 -2.11
N SER A 99 1.86 9.10 -1.62
CA SER A 99 2.37 7.92 -2.32
C SER A 99 1.30 6.84 -2.33
N PHE A 100 1.09 6.18 -3.48
CA PHE A 100 0.07 5.14 -3.65
C PHE A 100 0.38 3.83 -2.93
N THR A 101 1.61 3.64 -2.45
CA THR A 101 1.99 2.38 -1.84
C THR A 101 2.53 2.56 -0.43
N THR A 102 2.03 1.72 0.46
CA THR A 102 2.54 1.55 1.82
C THR A 102 3.96 0.98 1.85
N ASP A 103 4.41 0.35 0.76
CA ASP A 103 5.75 -0.25 0.63
C ASP A 103 6.87 0.77 0.80
N ASN A 104 6.62 2.02 0.37
CA ASN A 104 7.60 3.10 0.47
C ASN A 104 7.82 3.63 1.89
N VAL A 105 6.88 3.38 2.83
CA VAL A 105 6.92 3.94 4.18
C VAL A 105 8.21 3.60 4.92
N GLY A 106 8.65 2.34 4.82
CA GLY A 106 9.91 1.93 5.45
C GLY A 106 11.11 2.74 4.95
N THR A 107 11.22 2.92 3.64
CA THR A 107 12.27 3.73 3.01
C THR A 107 12.14 5.21 3.40
N PHE A 108 10.93 5.77 3.36
CA PHE A 108 10.69 7.19 3.69
C PHE A 108 11.04 7.50 5.15
N CYS A 109 10.63 6.64 6.09
CA CYS A 109 10.91 6.84 7.51
C CYS A 109 12.38 6.58 7.86
N ALA A 110 13.00 5.53 7.31
CA ALA A 110 14.40 5.19 7.59
C ALA A 110 15.38 6.25 7.08
N SER A 111 15.15 6.76 5.86
CA SER A 111 16.03 7.76 5.23
C SER A 111 15.78 9.22 5.67
N ASN A 112 14.81 9.47 6.53
CA ASN A 112 14.38 10.80 6.96
C ASN A 112 13.96 11.76 5.82
N VAL A 113 13.59 11.24 4.65
CA VAL A 113 13.08 12.08 3.56
C VAL A 113 11.70 12.64 3.88
N PHE A 114 10.95 11.99 4.79
CA PHE A 114 9.78 12.57 5.44
C PHE A 114 10.08 12.93 6.90
N ALA A 115 9.46 14.00 7.37
CA ALA A 115 9.50 14.45 8.76
C ALA A 115 8.85 13.43 9.69
N ASP A 116 9.28 13.37 10.94
CA ASP A 116 8.55 12.66 11.99
C ASP A 116 7.27 13.43 12.32
N LEU A 117 6.13 12.78 12.20
CA LEU A 117 4.82 13.41 12.43
C LEU A 117 4.39 13.37 13.91
N LYS A 118 5.11 12.65 14.77
CA LYS A 118 4.73 12.55 16.17
C LYS A 118 4.61 13.92 16.89
N PRO A 119 5.56 14.88 16.74
CA PRO A 119 5.41 16.19 17.38
C PRO A 119 4.18 16.97 16.90
N PHE A 120 3.78 16.78 15.64
CA PHE A 120 2.61 17.41 15.06
C PHE A 120 1.30 16.81 15.56
N LEU A 121 1.25 15.48 15.68
CA LEU A 121 0.12 14.75 16.27
C LEU A 121 -0.08 15.14 17.72
N ASP A 122 0.99 15.12 18.53
CA ASP A 122 0.95 15.44 19.95
C ASP A 122 0.38 16.86 20.19
N ARG A 123 0.89 17.86 19.48
CA ARG A 123 0.42 19.26 19.63
C ARG A 123 -1.00 19.48 19.13
N SER A 124 -1.47 18.62 18.21
CA SER A 124 -2.83 18.69 17.66
C SER A 124 -3.82 17.85 18.47
N GLY A 125 -3.37 17.11 19.50
CA GLY A 125 -4.21 16.24 20.32
C GLY A 125 -4.83 15.08 19.52
N ILE A 126 -4.16 14.59 18.47
CA ILE A 126 -4.66 13.50 17.64
C ILE A 126 -4.17 12.17 18.20
N GLU A 127 -5.10 11.39 18.72
CA GLU A 127 -4.86 10.05 19.24
C GLU A 127 -5.10 9.01 18.16
N LEU A 128 -4.05 8.27 17.78
CA LEU A 128 -4.10 7.32 16.67
C LEU A 128 -5.13 6.23 16.85
N ASP A 129 -5.24 5.66 18.06
CA ASP A 129 -6.12 4.53 18.36
C ASP A 129 -7.61 4.89 18.25
N THR A 130 -7.95 6.16 18.43
CA THR A 130 -9.33 6.67 18.27
C THR A 130 -9.59 7.26 16.91
N THR A 131 -8.54 7.49 16.12
CA THR A 131 -8.65 8.12 14.78
C THR A 131 -8.59 7.11 13.65
N PHE A 132 -7.66 6.16 13.69
CA PHE A 132 -7.39 5.24 12.58
C PHE A 132 -7.53 3.77 12.96
N PRO A 133 -8.04 2.90 12.06
CA PRO A 133 -7.97 1.45 12.23
C PRO A 133 -6.53 0.96 12.46
N LYS A 134 -6.36 -0.09 13.27
CA LYS A 134 -5.04 -0.60 13.64
C LYS A 134 -4.14 -0.98 12.44
N PRO A 135 -4.62 -1.66 11.38
CA PRO A 135 -3.78 -1.95 10.22
C PRO A 135 -3.21 -0.68 9.55
N LEU A 136 -3.99 0.41 9.51
CA LEU A 136 -3.57 1.68 8.93
C LEU A 136 -2.48 2.35 9.77
N GLN A 137 -2.58 2.21 11.10
CA GLN A 137 -1.51 2.67 11.99
C GLN A 137 -0.21 1.88 11.76
N ASP A 138 -0.33 0.57 11.51
CA ASP A 138 0.83 -0.31 11.35
C ASP A 138 1.61 -0.01 10.08
N TYR A 139 0.94 0.16 8.94
CA TYR A 139 1.65 0.43 7.69
C TYR A 139 2.12 1.89 7.52
N THR A 140 1.67 2.84 8.35
CA THR A 140 2.08 4.25 8.26
C THR A 140 3.28 4.62 9.14
N GLN A 141 3.98 3.64 9.68
CA GLN A 141 5.16 3.83 10.51
C GLN A 141 6.26 2.79 10.19
N PHE A 142 7.47 3.05 10.59
CA PHE A 142 8.57 2.10 10.51
C PHE A 142 9.47 2.23 11.74
N GLN A 143 9.69 1.10 12.45
CA GLN A 143 10.52 1.03 13.67
C GLN A 143 10.18 2.09 14.73
N GLY A 144 8.89 2.35 14.94
CA GLY A 144 8.41 3.31 15.90
C GLY A 144 8.42 4.77 15.44
N LYS A 145 9.00 5.08 14.28
CA LYS A 145 8.92 6.39 13.66
C LYS A 145 7.69 6.49 12.77
N ARG A 146 6.85 7.49 13.03
CA ARG A 146 5.68 7.81 12.20
C ARG A 146 5.99 8.96 11.28
N CYS A 147 6.26 8.67 10.02
CA CYS A 147 6.58 9.68 9.03
C CYS A 147 5.48 9.89 7.98
N THR A 148 4.40 9.11 8.06
CA THR A 148 3.21 9.24 7.20
C THR A 148 1.93 9.08 8.00
N LEU A 149 0.82 9.56 7.44
CA LEU A 149 -0.54 9.22 7.85
C LEU A 149 -1.27 8.53 6.69
N PRO A 150 -2.31 7.72 6.98
CA PRO A 150 -3.14 7.12 5.93
C PRO A 150 -4.05 8.19 5.34
N LEU A 151 -3.93 8.43 4.03
CA LEU A 151 -4.82 9.33 3.30
C LEU A 151 -6.08 8.58 2.86
N LEU A 152 -5.91 7.36 2.36
CA LEU A 152 -6.95 6.46 1.92
C LEU A 152 -6.64 5.06 2.42
N ASN A 153 -7.66 4.22 2.48
CA ASN A 153 -7.58 2.82 2.87
C ASN A 153 -8.07 1.95 1.72
N ASP A 154 -7.19 1.18 1.14
CA ASP A 154 -7.53 0.23 0.10
C ASP A 154 -7.91 -1.11 0.73
N ALA A 155 -9.09 -1.63 0.38
CA ALA A 155 -9.59 -2.91 0.87
C ALA A 155 -9.85 -3.86 -0.29
N TYR A 156 -9.28 -5.06 -0.24
CA TYR A 156 -9.36 -6.02 -1.34
C TYR A 156 -10.48 -7.03 -1.10
N GLY A 157 -11.31 -7.21 -2.13
CA GLY A 157 -12.44 -8.12 -2.11
C GLY A 157 -12.49 -9.04 -3.32
N LEU A 158 -13.43 -9.99 -3.29
CA LEU A 158 -13.79 -10.85 -4.40
C LEU A 158 -14.83 -10.16 -5.28
N TYR A 159 -14.45 -9.83 -6.50
CA TYR A 159 -15.37 -9.46 -7.56
C TYR A 159 -15.86 -10.69 -8.30
N TYR A 160 -17.15 -10.74 -8.62
CA TYR A 160 -17.71 -11.84 -9.38
C TYR A 160 -18.81 -11.41 -10.34
N ASN A 161 -18.87 -12.07 -11.48
CA ASN A 161 -19.89 -11.88 -12.51
C ASN A 161 -21.18 -12.61 -12.10
N LYS A 162 -22.18 -11.89 -11.57
CA LYS A 162 -23.47 -12.43 -11.14
C LYS A 162 -24.23 -13.14 -12.27
N THR A 163 -24.11 -12.64 -13.49
CA THR A 163 -24.73 -13.25 -14.66
C THR A 163 -24.14 -14.64 -14.91
N ALA A 164 -22.80 -14.75 -14.82
CA ALA A 164 -22.12 -16.04 -14.95
C ALA A 164 -22.47 -17.01 -13.80
N PHE A 165 -22.56 -16.51 -12.56
CA PHE A 165 -22.99 -17.27 -11.38
C PHE A 165 -24.40 -17.83 -11.57
N LYS A 166 -25.36 -16.98 -11.95
CA LYS A 166 -26.74 -17.37 -12.24
C LYS A 166 -26.82 -18.45 -13.32
N ALA A 167 -26.10 -18.26 -14.44
CA ALA A 167 -26.04 -19.22 -15.53
C ALA A 167 -25.43 -20.57 -15.13
N ALA A 168 -24.59 -20.59 -14.09
CA ALA A 168 -23.99 -21.79 -13.51
C ALA A 168 -24.80 -22.36 -12.33
N GLY A 169 -25.95 -21.75 -11.95
CA GLY A 169 -26.76 -22.16 -10.81
C GLY A 169 -26.03 -21.96 -9.48
N ILE A 170 -25.21 -20.91 -9.36
CA ILE A 170 -24.53 -20.51 -8.13
C ILE A 170 -25.32 -19.36 -7.52
N THR A 171 -25.79 -19.53 -6.30
CA THR A 171 -26.73 -18.60 -5.64
C THR A 171 -26.05 -17.61 -4.70
N ALA A 172 -24.80 -17.87 -4.26
CA ALA A 172 -24.05 -17.03 -3.35
C ALA A 172 -22.55 -17.08 -3.66
N PRO A 173 -21.77 -16.03 -3.32
CA PRO A 173 -20.31 -16.09 -3.39
C PRO A 173 -19.75 -17.09 -2.39
N PRO A 174 -18.60 -17.73 -2.70
CA PRO A 174 -17.94 -18.68 -1.81
C PRO A 174 -17.39 -17.98 -0.57
N LYS A 175 -17.34 -18.68 0.55
CA LYS A 175 -16.81 -18.16 1.83
C LYS A 175 -15.52 -18.84 2.26
N THR A 176 -15.28 -20.06 1.79
CA THR A 176 -14.08 -20.83 2.07
C THR A 176 -13.31 -21.11 0.79
N LEU A 177 -12.02 -21.46 0.91
CA LEU A 177 -11.19 -21.76 -0.26
C LEU A 177 -11.64 -23.00 -1.00
N SER A 178 -12.15 -24.05 -0.31
CA SER A 178 -12.72 -25.22 -0.99
C SER A 178 -13.98 -24.88 -1.78
N GLU A 179 -14.86 -24.04 -1.26
CA GLU A 179 -16.00 -23.51 -1.99
C GLU A 179 -15.56 -22.68 -3.20
N PHE A 180 -14.53 -21.85 -3.01
CA PHE A 180 -13.98 -21.01 -4.07
C PHE A 180 -13.40 -21.84 -5.22
N ASP A 181 -12.62 -22.86 -4.92
CA ASP A 181 -12.04 -23.76 -5.91
C ASP A 181 -13.14 -24.47 -6.73
N ALA A 182 -14.19 -24.95 -6.06
CA ALA A 182 -15.34 -25.56 -6.72
C ALA A 182 -16.09 -24.58 -7.63
N VAL A 183 -16.28 -23.33 -7.18
CA VAL A 183 -16.92 -22.27 -7.96
C VAL A 183 -16.03 -21.87 -9.14
N ALA A 184 -14.73 -21.67 -8.95
CA ALA A 184 -13.79 -21.34 -10.01
C ALA A 184 -13.78 -22.41 -11.12
N LYS A 185 -13.75 -23.68 -10.74
CA LYS A 185 -13.85 -24.82 -11.67
C LYS A 185 -15.19 -24.82 -12.42
N LYS A 186 -16.31 -24.63 -11.73
CA LYS A 186 -17.66 -24.62 -12.32
C LYS A 186 -17.87 -23.48 -13.32
N LEU A 187 -17.26 -22.32 -13.08
CA LEU A 187 -17.34 -21.15 -13.95
C LEU A 187 -16.39 -21.22 -15.16
N THR A 188 -15.38 -22.08 -15.10
CA THR A 188 -14.41 -22.25 -16.19
C THR A 188 -15.06 -22.91 -17.38
N LYS A 189 -14.89 -22.32 -18.56
CA LYS A 189 -15.36 -22.84 -19.87
C LYS A 189 -14.16 -23.02 -20.79
N VAL A 190 -13.79 -24.29 -20.99
CA VAL A 190 -12.70 -24.68 -21.90
C VAL A 190 -13.17 -24.55 -23.34
N LYS A 191 -12.28 -24.09 -24.23
CA LYS A 191 -12.49 -24.02 -25.68
C LYS A 191 -11.20 -24.47 -26.38
N GLY A 192 -11.19 -25.72 -26.88
CA GLY A 192 -9.97 -26.33 -27.45
C GLY A 192 -8.84 -26.32 -26.41
N ASP A 193 -7.66 -25.89 -26.80
CA ASP A 193 -6.48 -25.80 -25.91
C ASP A 193 -6.44 -24.52 -25.06
N SER A 194 -7.54 -23.76 -25.02
CA SER A 194 -7.63 -22.50 -24.29
C SER A 194 -8.93 -22.42 -23.51
N TYR A 195 -9.35 -21.23 -23.14
CA TYR A 195 -10.61 -20.96 -22.46
C TYR A 195 -11.45 -19.95 -23.25
N SER A 196 -12.77 -20.11 -23.21
CA SER A 196 -13.69 -19.04 -23.58
C SER A 196 -14.02 -18.17 -22.36
N ARG A 197 -13.87 -18.72 -21.14
CA ARG A 197 -13.90 -18.01 -19.88
C ARG A 197 -13.18 -18.83 -18.82
N LEU A 198 -12.36 -18.21 -18.02
CA LEU A 198 -11.76 -18.80 -16.83
C LEU A 198 -12.57 -18.40 -15.58
N GLY A 199 -12.72 -19.29 -14.62
CA GLY A 199 -13.43 -18.99 -13.37
C GLY A 199 -12.69 -17.95 -12.53
N PHE A 200 -11.39 -18.14 -12.39
CA PHE A 200 -10.46 -17.24 -11.71
C PHE A 200 -9.06 -17.44 -12.28
N MET A 201 -8.28 -16.35 -12.41
CA MET A 201 -6.87 -16.44 -12.82
C MET A 201 -5.99 -16.54 -11.59
N PRO A 202 -5.46 -17.74 -11.28
CA PRO A 202 -4.78 -17.95 -10.01
C PRO A 202 -3.32 -17.56 -9.99
N ASN A 203 -2.67 -17.43 -11.15
CA ASN A 203 -1.23 -17.22 -11.24
C ASN A 203 -0.82 -15.89 -10.61
N PHE A 204 0.23 -15.93 -9.80
CA PHE A 204 0.91 -14.73 -9.35
C PHE A 204 1.47 -13.93 -10.56
N HIS A 205 1.88 -12.68 -10.37
CA HIS A 205 2.18 -11.72 -11.45
C HIS A 205 0.99 -11.38 -12.36
N GLY A 206 -0.23 -11.70 -11.94
CA GLY A 206 -1.45 -11.34 -12.65
C GLY A 206 -2.26 -10.31 -11.88
N TYR A 207 -2.20 -9.04 -12.24
CA TYR A 207 -3.03 -8.00 -11.64
C TYR A 207 -2.90 -7.97 -10.10
N GLU A 208 -4.00 -7.79 -9.38
CA GLU A 208 -4.01 -7.81 -7.91
C GLU A 208 -3.88 -9.22 -7.31
N SER A 209 -3.69 -10.25 -8.14
CA SER A 209 -3.41 -11.62 -7.67
C SER A 209 -1.94 -11.76 -7.25
N THR A 210 -1.54 -11.14 -6.14
CA THR A 210 -0.17 -11.17 -5.62
C THR A 210 -0.02 -12.15 -4.46
N ALA A 211 1.20 -12.61 -4.23
CA ALA A 211 1.48 -13.53 -3.12
C ALA A 211 1.10 -12.93 -1.76
N THR A 212 1.29 -11.63 -1.57
CA THR A 212 1.00 -10.94 -0.31
C THR A 212 -0.50 -10.73 -0.08
N HIS A 213 -1.27 -10.45 -1.13
CA HIS A 213 -2.72 -10.35 -1.03
C HIS A 213 -3.35 -11.69 -0.62
N PHE A 214 -2.87 -12.80 -1.18
CA PHE A 214 -3.34 -14.12 -0.76
C PHE A 214 -2.81 -14.53 0.62
N ALA A 215 -1.55 -14.22 0.95
CA ALA A 215 -0.99 -14.56 2.26
C ALA A 215 -1.82 -13.95 3.41
N ALA A 216 -2.41 -12.76 3.20
CA ALA A 216 -3.29 -12.11 4.16
C ALA A 216 -4.45 -12.99 4.64
N LEU A 217 -4.90 -13.96 3.81
CA LEU A 217 -5.96 -14.89 4.17
C LEU A 217 -5.55 -15.86 5.30
N TRP A 218 -4.25 -16.05 5.53
CA TRP A 218 -3.69 -16.88 6.60
C TRP A 218 -3.16 -16.08 7.80
N ASN A 219 -3.15 -14.75 7.74
CA ASN A 219 -2.56 -13.84 8.75
C ASN A 219 -1.08 -14.17 9.05
N PRO A 220 -0.18 -14.07 8.07
CA PRO A 220 1.20 -14.48 8.22
C PRO A 220 2.01 -13.51 9.06
N THR A 221 3.10 -14.03 9.64
CA THR A 221 4.16 -13.22 10.26
C THR A 221 5.36 -13.17 9.33
N TYR A 222 5.54 -12.08 8.61
CA TYR A 222 6.60 -11.91 7.61
C TYR A 222 8.00 -11.85 8.20
N PHE A 223 8.15 -11.24 9.38
CA PHE A 223 9.46 -11.03 10.01
C PHE A 223 9.44 -11.50 11.47
N THR A 224 10.57 -12.05 11.89
CA THR A 224 10.83 -12.35 13.30
C THR A 224 11.02 -11.06 14.12
N PRO A 225 10.96 -11.10 15.46
CA PRO A 225 11.18 -9.92 16.29
C PRO A 225 12.54 -9.24 16.10
N ASP A 226 13.56 -9.96 15.66
CA ASP A 226 14.88 -9.44 15.30
C ASP A 226 14.97 -8.93 13.86
N GLY A 227 13.84 -8.89 13.15
CA GLY A 227 13.69 -8.28 11.81
C GLY A 227 14.22 -9.12 10.67
N LYS A 228 14.34 -10.43 10.86
CA LYS A 228 14.68 -11.39 9.80
C LYS A 228 13.44 -11.95 9.14
N SER A 229 13.58 -12.37 7.88
CA SER A 229 12.53 -13.05 7.15
C SER A 229 12.07 -14.33 7.84
N ASN A 230 10.76 -14.62 7.77
CA ASN A 230 10.11 -15.70 8.52
C ASN A 230 9.28 -16.63 7.63
N LEU A 231 9.49 -16.61 6.32
CA LEU A 231 8.63 -17.33 5.37
C LEU A 231 8.67 -18.85 5.54
N ALA A 232 9.85 -19.41 5.82
CA ALA A 232 10.00 -20.85 6.01
C ALA A 232 9.48 -21.35 7.37
N ARG A 233 9.40 -20.47 8.37
CA ARG A 233 9.00 -20.84 9.74
C ARG A 233 7.51 -20.64 9.98
N ASP A 234 6.88 -19.66 9.33
CA ASP A 234 5.46 -19.45 9.44
C ASP A 234 4.72 -20.39 8.46
N PRO A 235 3.89 -21.32 8.96
CA PRO A 235 3.18 -22.29 8.13
C PRO A 235 2.17 -21.66 7.14
N ALA A 236 1.80 -20.39 7.36
CA ALA A 236 0.88 -19.67 6.49
C ALA A 236 1.39 -19.58 5.04
N PHE A 237 2.69 -19.33 4.84
CA PHE A 237 3.25 -19.22 3.50
C PHE A 237 3.26 -20.55 2.76
N ALA A 238 3.66 -21.64 3.42
CA ALA A 238 3.62 -22.98 2.81
C ALA A 238 2.18 -23.41 2.48
N ALA A 239 1.22 -23.09 3.36
CA ALA A 239 -0.20 -23.40 3.14
C ALA A 239 -0.77 -22.61 1.95
N MET A 240 -0.49 -21.31 1.87
CA MET A 240 -0.91 -20.44 0.77
C MET A 240 -0.34 -20.91 -0.57
N LEU A 241 0.96 -21.17 -0.65
CA LEU A 241 1.63 -21.63 -1.87
C LEU A 241 1.15 -23.01 -2.33
N THR A 242 0.87 -23.91 -1.38
CA THR A 242 0.31 -25.23 -1.67
C THR A 242 -1.10 -25.14 -2.25
N TRP A 243 -1.96 -24.32 -1.62
CA TRP A 243 -3.32 -24.06 -2.14
C TRP A 243 -3.26 -23.44 -3.54
N GLN A 244 -2.46 -22.41 -3.72
CA GLN A 244 -2.30 -21.70 -5.00
C GLN A 244 -1.87 -22.65 -6.12
N LYS A 245 -0.85 -23.46 -5.89
CA LYS A 245 -0.38 -24.46 -6.86
C LYS A 245 -1.46 -25.48 -7.18
N SER A 246 -2.21 -25.97 -6.18
CA SER A 246 -3.33 -26.90 -6.39
C SER A 246 -4.40 -26.27 -7.27
N LEU A 247 -4.76 -25.02 -7.06
CA LEU A 247 -5.74 -24.31 -7.88
C LEU A 247 -5.25 -24.14 -9.33
N VAL A 248 -3.96 -23.81 -9.53
CA VAL A 248 -3.33 -23.76 -10.85
C VAL A 248 -3.49 -25.11 -11.58
N GLU A 249 -3.20 -26.20 -10.92
CA GLU A 249 -3.34 -27.56 -11.48
C GLU A 249 -4.80 -27.89 -11.81
N GLN A 250 -5.73 -27.59 -10.91
CA GLN A 250 -7.17 -27.85 -11.10
C GLN A 250 -7.77 -27.07 -12.26
N LEU A 251 -7.28 -25.87 -12.54
CA LEU A 251 -7.78 -25.02 -13.62
C LEU A 251 -7.12 -25.27 -14.98
N GLY A 252 -6.16 -26.21 -15.07
CA GLY A 252 -5.61 -26.66 -16.35
C GLY A 252 -4.09 -26.62 -16.46
N GLY A 253 -3.42 -26.24 -15.38
CA GLY A 253 -1.95 -26.21 -15.25
C GLY A 253 -1.32 -24.92 -15.70
N PHE A 254 -0.13 -24.66 -15.18
CA PHE A 254 0.60 -23.41 -15.32
C PHE A 254 0.73 -22.95 -16.79
N ALA A 255 1.23 -23.81 -17.67
CA ALA A 255 1.51 -23.42 -19.06
C ALA A 255 0.24 -23.00 -19.83
N LYS A 256 -0.90 -23.68 -19.59
CA LYS A 256 -2.17 -23.36 -20.24
C LYS A 256 -2.74 -22.03 -19.71
N LEU A 257 -2.64 -21.81 -18.41
CA LEU A 257 -3.08 -20.56 -17.77
C LEU A 257 -2.24 -19.38 -18.22
N GLU A 258 -0.90 -19.49 -18.28
CA GLU A 258 -0.02 -18.44 -18.78
C GLU A 258 -0.29 -18.09 -20.26
N LYS A 259 -0.52 -19.08 -21.10
CA LYS A 259 -0.91 -18.84 -22.50
C LYS A 259 -2.21 -18.06 -22.59
N TYR A 260 -3.16 -18.31 -21.71
CA TYR A 260 -4.42 -17.58 -21.65
C TYR A 260 -4.22 -16.16 -21.08
N ARG A 261 -3.45 -16.02 -20.00
CA ARG A 261 -3.12 -14.72 -19.39
C ARG A 261 -2.45 -13.76 -20.39
N ALA A 262 -1.63 -14.29 -21.31
CA ALA A 262 -0.99 -13.49 -22.35
C ALA A 262 -1.99 -12.83 -23.33
N THR A 263 -3.27 -13.20 -23.30
CA THR A 263 -4.34 -12.57 -24.09
C THR A 263 -5.07 -11.44 -23.37
N PHE A 264 -4.74 -11.21 -22.10
CA PHE A 264 -5.40 -10.20 -21.28
C PHE A 264 -4.98 -8.78 -21.69
N GLY A 265 -5.89 -7.84 -21.51
CA GLY A 265 -5.60 -6.42 -21.70
C GLY A 265 -4.91 -5.81 -20.49
N ASP A 266 -4.75 -4.50 -20.52
CA ASP A 266 -4.19 -3.71 -19.42
C ASP A 266 -5.05 -3.83 -18.15
N GLU A 267 -4.39 -3.94 -16.99
CA GLU A 267 -5.04 -4.07 -15.69
C GLU A 267 -6.01 -2.94 -15.39
N PHE A 268 -5.57 -1.72 -15.60
CA PHE A 268 -6.35 -0.50 -15.34
C PHE A 268 -7.13 0.00 -16.57
N GLY A 269 -7.06 -0.75 -17.68
CA GLY A 269 -7.73 -0.40 -18.93
C GLY A 269 -9.13 -1.01 -19.06
N ALA A 270 -9.87 -0.52 -20.07
CA ALA A 270 -11.20 -1.05 -20.41
C ALA A 270 -11.20 -2.53 -20.81
N LYS A 271 -10.03 -3.05 -21.26
CA LYS A 271 -9.84 -4.44 -21.66
C LYS A 271 -9.35 -5.35 -20.52
N ASN A 272 -9.48 -4.92 -19.27
CA ASN A 272 -9.23 -5.80 -18.11
C ASN A 272 -10.02 -7.12 -18.29
N PRO A 273 -9.44 -8.29 -18.00
CA PRO A 273 -10.06 -9.59 -18.26
C PRO A 273 -11.38 -9.83 -17.51
N PHE A 274 -11.56 -9.20 -16.36
CA PHE A 274 -12.85 -9.23 -15.66
C PHE A 274 -13.88 -8.37 -16.40
N HIS A 275 -13.52 -7.17 -16.85
CA HIS A 275 -14.43 -6.28 -17.61
C HIS A 275 -14.91 -6.91 -18.91
N THR A 276 -14.04 -7.66 -19.59
CA THR A 276 -14.39 -8.36 -20.84
C THR A 276 -15.09 -9.69 -20.62
N GLY A 277 -15.19 -10.17 -19.38
CA GLY A 277 -15.75 -11.47 -19.05
C GLY A 277 -14.82 -12.66 -19.38
N GLN A 278 -13.54 -12.41 -19.70
CA GLN A 278 -12.54 -13.48 -19.87
C GLN A 278 -12.28 -14.23 -18.58
N VAL A 279 -12.38 -13.56 -17.44
CA VAL A 279 -12.44 -14.18 -16.10
C VAL A 279 -13.77 -13.87 -15.43
N ALA A 280 -14.30 -14.83 -14.66
CA ALA A 280 -15.59 -14.69 -13.98
C ALA A 280 -15.47 -14.12 -12.57
N MET A 281 -14.32 -14.27 -11.95
CA MET A 281 -13.99 -13.77 -10.61
C MET A 281 -12.57 -13.16 -10.63
N THR A 282 -12.36 -12.11 -9.84
CA THR A 282 -11.04 -11.53 -9.59
C THR A 282 -10.94 -11.01 -8.17
N MET A 283 -9.72 -10.95 -7.60
CA MET A 283 -9.43 -10.17 -6.41
C MET A 283 -9.07 -8.76 -6.87
N ASP A 284 -9.63 -7.72 -6.24
CA ASP A 284 -9.34 -6.33 -6.60
C ASP A 284 -9.77 -5.38 -5.48
N GLY A 285 -9.28 -4.15 -5.53
CA GLY A 285 -9.69 -3.07 -4.65
C GLY A 285 -11.00 -2.40 -5.07
N GLU A 286 -11.50 -1.51 -4.23
CA GLU A 286 -12.80 -0.85 -4.41
C GLU A 286 -12.90 0.03 -5.67
N TRP A 287 -11.80 0.56 -6.17
CA TRP A 287 -11.71 1.36 -7.41
C TRP A 287 -12.21 0.59 -8.64
N ARG A 288 -12.14 -0.77 -8.63
CA ARG A 288 -12.55 -1.59 -9.76
C ARG A 288 -14.01 -1.37 -10.16
N LEU A 289 -14.91 -1.02 -9.22
CA LEU A 289 -16.31 -0.71 -9.56
C LEU A 289 -16.43 0.54 -10.43
N GLY A 290 -15.67 1.59 -10.13
CA GLY A 290 -15.60 2.80 -10.95
C GLY A 290 -15.07 2.49 -12.35
N MET A 291 -13.93 1.81 -12.43
CA MET A 291 -13.31 1.41 -13.70
C MET A 291 -14.21 0.51 -14.54
N ALA A 292 -14.95 -0.41 -13.93
CA ALA A 292 -15.89 -1.28 -14.63
C ALA A 292 -17.06 -0.48 -15.25
N ARG A 293 -17.56 0.55 -14.56
CA ARG A 293 -18.57 1.46 -15.11
C ARG A 293 -18.04 2.25 -16.30
N GLU A 294 -16.85 2.83 -16.16
CA GLU A 294 -16.20 3.57 -17.24
C GLU A 294 -15.91 2.67 -18.46
N ALA A 295 -15.54 1.42 -18.24
CA ALA A 295 -15.34 0.43 -19.29
C ALA A 295 -16.65 -0.06 -19.95
N GLY A 296 -17.82 0.33 -19.44
CA GLY A 296 -19.13 -0.07 -19.96
C GLY A 296 -19.43 -1.56 -19.78
N VAL A 297 -19.02 -2.17 -18.65
CA VAL A 297 -19.33 -3.56 -18.34
C VAL A 297 -20.83 -3.78 -18.31
N THR A 298 -21.30 -4.79 -19.05
CA THR A 298 -22.74 -5.03 -19.28
C THR A 298 -23.36 -6.11 -18.38
N PHE A 299 -22.56 -6.88 -17.65
CA PHE A 299 -23.05 -7.87 -16.71
C PHE A 299 -23.14 -7.32 -15.29
N ASP A 300 -24.01 -7.91 -14.46
CA ASP A 300 -24.13 -7.53 -13.06
C ASP A 300 -22.89 -7.96 -12.26
N ILE A 301 -22.26 -7.01 -11.58
CA ILE A 301 -21.10 -7.23 -10.72
C ILE A 301 -21.57 -7.50 -9.27
N GLY A 302 -20.96 -8.46 -8.64
CA GLY A 302 -21.04 -8.70 -7.21
C GLY A 302 -19.68 -8.46 -6.56
N VAL A 303 -19.72 -8.01 -5.32
CA VAL A 303 -18.54 -7.87 -4.45
C VAL A 303 -18.82 -8.57 -3.14
N ALA A 304 -17.83 -9.29 -2.63
CA ALA A 304 -17.87 -9.97 -1.34
C ALA A 304 -16.45 -9.97 -0.73
N PRO A 305 -16.29 -10.23 0.57
CA PRO A 305 -14.98 -10.58 1.11
C PRO A 305 -14.38 -11.77 0.37
N PHE A 306 -13.05 -11.78 0.19
CA PHE A 306 -12.42 -12.95 -0.41
C PHE A 306 -12.53 -14.17 0.52
N PRO A 307 -12.71 -15.39 -0.02
CA PRO A 307 -12.82 -16.61 0.78
C PRO A 307 -11.59 -16.85 1.66
N VAL A 308 -11.80 -17.44 2.83
CA VAL A 308 -10.74 -17.75 3.79
C VAL A 308 -10.45 -19.25 3.82
N PRO A 309 -9.28 -19.70 4.35
CA PRO A 309 -9.00 -21.12 4.56
C PRO A 309 -10.13 -21.81 5.35
N ASP A 310 -10.47 -23.04 4.97
CA ASP A 310 -11.60 -23.79 5.57
C ASP A 310 -11.49 -23.89 7.11
N ALA A 311 -10.27 -24.09 7.61
CA ALA A 311 -9.98 -24.10 9.05
C ALA A 311 -10.18 -22.74 9.75
N GLN A 312 -10.39 -21.67 9.00
CA GLN A 312 -10.60 -20.30 9.48
C GLN A 312 -11.94 -19.72 9.01
N ALA A 313 -12.94 -20.55 8.72
CA ALA A 313 -14.24 -20.12 8.18
C ALA A 313 -14.94 -19.07 9.05
N ASP A 314 -14.70 -19.06 10.35
CA ASP A 314 -15.17 -18.05 11.32
C ASP A 314 -14.55 -16.66 11.12
N SER A 315 -13.47 -16.57 10.35
CA SER A 315 -12.81 -15.30 10.02
C SER A 315 -13.23 -14.72 8.66
N TYR A 316 -14.27 -15.30 8.02
CA TYR A 316 -14.80 -14.75 6.77
C TYR A 316 -15.28 -13.32 6.96
N GLY A 317 -14.88 -12.45 6.07
CA GLY A 317 -15.10 -11.00 6.18
C GLY A 317 -13.80 -10.21 6.25
N LYS A 318 -12.70 -10.83 6.66
CA LYS A 318 -11.37 -10.21 6.64
C LYS A 318 -10.81 -10.09 5.23
N GLY A 319 -9.81 -9.22 5.06
CA GLY A 319 -9.08 -9.09 3.80
C GLY A 319 -7.72 -8.42 3.98
N TYR A 320 -7.03 -8.28 2.86
CA TYR A 320 -5.82 -7.47 2.76
C TYR A 320 -6.19 -6.00 2.74
N LEU A 321 -5.43 -5.20 3.46
CA LEU A 321 -5.53 -3.74 3.49
C LEU A 321 -4.19 -3.13 3.08
N SER A 322 -4.28 -2.08 2.29
CA SER A 322 -3.17 -1.24 1.92
C SER A 322 -3.67 0.21 1.88
N GLY A 323 -3.04 1.11 1.16
CA GLY A 323 -3.61 2.43 0.99
C GLY A 323 -2.61 3.47 0.49
N THR A 324 -3.16 4.63 0.21
CA THR A 324 -2.37 5.82 -0.08
C THR A 324 -1.95 6.49 1.21
N VAL A 325 -0.67 6.81 1.29
CA VAL A 325 -0.10 7.52 2.44
C VAL A 325 0.25 8.96 2.07
N ILE A 326 0.26 9.85 3.07
CA ILE A 326 0.66 11.24 2.92
C ILE A 326 1.69 11.62 3.98
N GLY A 327 2.68 12.43 3.61
CA GLY A 327 3.75 12.87 4.51
C GLY A 327 4.27 14.26 4.17
N ILE A 328 5.05 14.82 5.09
CA ILE A 328 5.69 16.12 4.96
C ILE A 328 7.15 15.89 4.60
N ALA A 329 7.66 16.57 3.57
CA ALA A 329 9.07 16.48 3.22
C ALA A 329 9.96 16.92 4.39
N GLY A 330 10.94 16.10 4.75
CA GLY A 330 11.86 16.40 5.87
C GLY A 330 12.71 17.65 5.64
N THR A 331 12.90 18.05 4.38
CA THR A 331 13.65 19.25 3.98
C THR A 331 12.78 20.51 3.85
N SER A 332 11.45 20.40 3.98
CA SER A 332 10.55 21.55 3.90
C SER A 332 10.81 22.51 5.04
N GLN A 333 10.88 23.81 4.72
CA GLN A 333 10.96 24.90 5.69
C GLN A 333 9.56 25.40 6.11
N LYS A 334 8.50 24.75 5.58
CA LYS A 334 7.08 25.13 5.80
C LYS A 334 6.29 23.99 6.43
N GLN A 335 6.94 23.25 7.34
CA GLN A 335 6.37 22.03 7.89
C GLN A 335 5.10 22.28 8.73
N ASN A 336 4.95 23.46 9.37
CA ASN A 336 3.75 23.79 10.12
C ASN A 336 2.54 24.02 9.19
N ALA A 337 2.73 24.78 8.09
CA ALA A 337 1.69 24.97 7.07
C ALA A 337 1.38 23.64 6.33
N ALA A 338 2.40 22.85 6.01
CA ALA A 338 2.25 21.52 5.42
C ALA A 338 1.46 20.58 6.34
N TRP A 339 1.68 20.67 7.66
CA TRP A 339 0.91 19.89 8.64
C TRP A 339 -0.57 20.23 8.65
N GLU A 340 -0.94 21.49 8.52
CA GLU A 340 -2.37 21.87 8.45
C GLU A 340 -3.08 21.20 7.26
N LEU A 341 -2.42 21.12 6.10
CA LEU A 341 -2.96 20.37 4.95
C LEU A 341 -3.04 18.88 5.22
N VAL A 342 -1.97 18.26 5.71
CA VAL A 342 -1.95 16.82 6.02
C VAL A 342 -3.02 16.49 7.05
N LYS A 343 -3.13 17.27 8.12
CA LYS A 343 -4.16 17.11 9.17
C LYS A 343 -5.58 17.20 8.58
N PHE A 344 -5.84 18.22 7.75
CA PHE A 344 -7.14 18.39 7.11
C PHE A 344 -7.51 17.17 6.24
N MET A 345 -6.62 16.78 5.34
CA MET A 345 -6.89 15.68 4.40
C MET A 345 -7.02 14.31 5.09
N THR A 346 -6.48 14.14 6.31
CA THR A 346 -6.45 12.83 6.98
C THR A 346 -7.36 12.75 8.22
N THR A 347 -7.86 13.86 8.76
CA THR A 347 -8.63 13.83 10.02
C THR A 347 -9.91 14.68 10.02
N ASP A 348 -10.10 15.58 9.04
CA ASP A 348 -11.38 16.27 8.89
C ASP A 348 -12.40 15.30 8.27
N THR A 349 -13.39 14.88 9.05
CA THR A 349 -14.32 13.81 8.64
C THR A 349 -15.05 14.14 7.35
N ASP A 350 -15.47 15.39 7.16
CA ASP A 350 -16.21 15.79 5.94
C ASP A 350 -15.31 15.77 4.71
N ALA A 351 -14.06 16.24 4.84
CA ALA A 351 -13.06 16.18 3.79
C ALA A 351 -12.72 14.73 3.42
N VAL A 352 -12.42 13.88 4.41
CA VAL A 352 -12.11 12.46 4.20
C VAL A 352 -13.26 11.72 3.53
N VAL A 353 -14.52 11.96 3.94
CA VAL A 353 -15.71 11.35 3.30
C VAL A 353 -15.93 11.86 1.88
N SER A 354 -15.79 13.16 1.69
CA SER A 354 -15.94 13.78 0.36
C SER A 354 -14.92 13.24 -0.63
N PHE A 355 -13.67 13.20 -0.22
CA PHE A 355 -12.57 12.69 -1.03
C PHE A 355 -12.73 11.20 -1.34
N ALA A 356 -13.02 10.37 -0.33
CA ALA A 356 -13.26 8.94 -0.49
C ALA A 356 -14.39 8.65 -1.50
N ASN A 357 -15.51 9.36 -1.41
CA ASN A 357 -16.61 9.22 -2.36
C ASN A 357 -16.22 9.64 -3.79
N ALA A 358 -15.47 10.73 -3.93
CA ALA A 358 -15.11 11.30 -5.23
C ALA A 358 -14.18 10.37 -6.04
N ILE A 359 -13.29 9.64 -5.35
CA ILE A 359 -12.35 8.71 -5.99
C ILE A 359 -12.74 7.24 -5.81
N HIS A 360 -13.89 6.96 -5.18
CA HIS A 360 -14.39 5.60 -4.90
C HIS A 360 -13.41 4.74 -4.08
N ASN A 361 -12.79 5.33 -3.05
CA ASN A 361 -11.93 4.62 -2.10
C ASN A 361 -12.56 4.53 -0.71
N VAL A 362 -12.08 3.58 0.11
CA VAL A 362 -12.47 3.48 1.51
C VAL A 362 -11.82 4.61 2.31
N PRO A 363 -12.56 5.34 3.17
CA PRO A 363 -11.97 6.38 4.00
C PRO A 363 -11.05 5.80 5.07
N SER A 364 -10.06 6.59 5.47
CA SER A 364 -9.01 6.14 6.38
C SER A 364 -9.35 6.24 7.87
N THR A 365 -10.36 7.05 8.26
CA THR A 365 -10.65 7.29 9.70
C THR A 365 -11.83 6.48 10.21
N LEU A 366 -11.80 6.13 11.51
CA LEU A 366 -12.86 5.39 12.19
C LEU A 366 -14.22 6.11 12.13
N ASP A 367 -14.22 7.44 12.18
CA ASP A 367 -15.48 8.22 12.11
C ASP A 367 -16.00 8.34 10.68
N ALA A 368 -15.12 8.57 9.70
CA ALA A 368 -15.51 8.59 8.31
C ALA A 368 -16.07 7.22 7.84
N LEU A 369 -15.51 6.10 8.32
CA LEU A 369 -16.03 4.75 8.05
C LEU A 369 -17.47 4.53 8.52
N LYS A 370 -17.96 5.31 9.47
CA LYS A 370 -19.34 5.26 10.00
C LYS A 370 -20.27 6.25 9.30
N SER A 371 -19.74 7.10 8.43
CA SER A 371 -20.52 8.18 7.83
C SER A 371 -21.66 7.66 6.95
N PRO A 372 -22.91 8.12 7.16
CA PRO A 372 -24.04 7.79 6.29
C PRO A 372 -23.93 8.40 4.88
N ALA A 373 -23.02 9.36 4.69
CA ALA A 373 -22.78 10.01 3.41
C ALA A 373 -21.90 9.17 2.45
N LEU A 374 -21.31 8.07 2.93
CA LEU A 374 -20.54 7.16 2.07
C LEU A 374 -21.43 6.46 1.05
N THR A 375 -20.94 6.33 -0.18
CA THR A 375 -21.66 5.66 -1.26
C THR A 375 -21.92 4.18 -0.94
N ALA A 376 -23.06 3.67 -1.38
CA ALA A 376 -23.48 2.29 -1.08
C ALA A 376 -22.50 1.24 -1.63
N ASP A 377 -21.79 1.56 -2.67
CA ASP A 377 -20.82 0.68 -3.34
C ASP A 377 -19.60 0.35 -2.46
N LEU A 378 -19.25 1.25 -1.54
CA LEU A 378 -18.14 1.05 -0.61
C LEU A 378 -18.49 0.12 0.57
N LYS A 379 -19.77 -0.18 0.80
CA LYS A 379 -20.18 -1.00 1.98
C LYS A 379 -19.48 -2.34 2.13
N PRO A 380 -19.28 -3.17 1.08
CA PRO A 380 -18.56 -4.42 1.20
C PRO A 380 -17.12 -4.21 1.68
N PHE A 381 -16.46 -3.20 1.14
CA PHE A 381 -15.06 -2.87 1.44
C PHE A 381 -14.90 -2.25 2.84
N ILE A 382 -15.85 -1.41 3.26
CA ILE A 382 -15.90 -0.90 4.65
C ILE A 382 -16.01 -2.06 5.62
N GLY A 383 -16.82 -3.08 5.33
CA GLY A 383 -16.92 -4.28 6.16
C GLY A 383 -15.59 -5.02 6.28
N ILE A 384 -14.85 -5.14 5.17
CA ILE A 384 -13.50 -5.72 5.15
C ILE A 384 -12.52 -4.86 5.96
N ALA A 385 -12.53 -3.54 5.74
CA ALA A 385 -11.65 -2.59 6.43
C ALA A 385 -11.86 -2.58 7.96
N GLN A 386 -13.09 -2.77 8.42
CA GLN A 386 -13.46 -2.80 9.84
C GLN A 386 -13.28 -4.16 10.50
N HIS A 387 -13.03 -5.23 9.74
CA HIS A 387 -12.92 -6.57 10.30
C HIS A 387 -11.64 -6.71 11.14
N ALA A 388 -11.78 -7.15 12.39
CA ALA A 388 -10.69 -7.20 13.38
C ALA A 388 -9.48 -8.05 12.98
N LYS A 389 -9.65 -8.99 12.03
CA LYS A 389 -8.57 -9.86 11.51
C LYS A 389 -8.08 -9.43 10.12
N SER A 390 -8.55 -8.31 9.58
CA SER A 390 -7.94 -7.73 8.38
C SER A 390 -6.53 -7.27 8.68
N ASN A 391 -5.63 -7.39 7.71
CA ASN A 391 -4.22 -7.19 7.93
C ASN A 391 -3.54 -6.58 6.70
N THR A 392 -2.28 -6.23 6.85
CA THR A 392 -1.45 -5.59 5.84
C THR A 392 -0.06 -6.21 5.81
N THR A 393 0.74 -5.87 4.82
CA THR A 393 2.17 -6.19 4.76
C THR A 393 2.96 -5.22 5.65
N PRO A 394 3.97 -5.70 6.38
CA PRO A 394 4.83 -4.83 7.18
C PRO A 394 5.74 -3.97 6.29
N ALA A 395 5.99 -2.73 6.69
CA ALA A 395 6.97 -1.87 6.06
C ALA A 395 8.40 -2.45 6.19
N SER A 396 9.24 -2.20 5.17
CA SER A 396 10.64 -2.62 5.17
C SER A 396 11.57 -1.51 4.67
N PRO A 397 12.86 -1.48 5.07
CA PRO A 397 13.75 -0.38 4.73
C PRO A 397 14.09 -0.31 3.23
N ASN A 398 13.83 -1.38 2.47
CA ASN A 398 14.08 -1.50 1.03
C ASN A 398 12.82 -1.34 0.16
N GLY A 399 11.78 -0.71 0.67
CA GLY A 399 10.57 -0.39 -0.11
C GLY A 399 9.73 -1.61 -0.48
N GLY A 400 9.63 -2.59 0.42
CA GLY A 400 8.76 -3.76 0.20
C GLY A 400 9.36 -4.82 -0.73
N ALA A 401 10.64 -4.77 -1.09
CA ALA A 401 11.27 -5.69 -2.05
C ALA A 401 11.08 -7.18 -1.70
N TYR A 402 10.93 -7.52 -0.42
CA TYR A 402 10.64 -8.89 0.03
C TYR A 402 9.33 -9.46 -0.57
N GLN A 403 8.36 -8.60 -0.87
CA GLN A 403 7.08 -9.00 -1.45
C GLN A 403 7.27 -9.53 -2.88
N LEU A 404 8.10 -8.83 -3.68
CA LEU A 404 8.46 -9.30 -5.03
C LEU A 404 9.27 -10.60 -4.98
N THR A 405 10.20 -10.72 -4.03
CA THR A 405 10.99 -11.94 -3.83
C THR A 405 10.09 -13.14 -3.50
N LEU A 406 9.09 -12.95 -2.61
CA LEU A 406 8.09 -13.97 -2.31
C LEU A 406 7.23 -14.30 -3.53
N GLN A 407 6.82 -13.30 -4.29
CA GLN A 407 5.99 -13.46 -5.50
C GLN A 407 6.73 -14.24 -6.59
N ASP A 408 7.99 -13.90 -6.87
CA ASP A 408 8.83 -14.60 -7.83
C ASP A 408 9.05 -16.06 -7.44
N PHE A 409 9.27 -16.30 -6.14
CA PHE A 409 9.35 -17.65 -5.60
C PHE A 409 8.04 -18.43 -5.79
N GLY A 410 6.90 -17.81 -5.45
CA GLY A 410 5.58 -18.41 -5.63
C GLY A 410 5.30 -18.76 -7.10
N TYR A 411 5.62 -17.85 -8.00
CA TYR A 411 5.48 -18.06 -9.45
C TYR A 411 6.37 -19.22 -9.96
N ALA A 412 7.59 -19.32 -9.45
CA ALA A 412 8.47 -20.47 -9.75
C ALA A 412 7.91 -21.79 -9.19
N HIS A 413 7.30 -21.75 -8.01
CA HIS A 413 6.67 -22.92 -7.39
C HIS A 413 5.44 -23.40 -8.19
N GLU A 414 4.55 -22.49 -8.61
CA GLU A 414 3.42 -22.78 -9.50
C GLU A 414 3.85 -23.44 -10.81
N ALA A 415 4.95 -22.94 -11.37
CA ALA A 415 5.54 -23.47 -12.61
C ALA A 415 6.22 -24.84 -12.45
N GLY A 416 6.22 -25.42 -11.24
CA GLY A 416 6.87 -26.71 -10.96
C GLY A 416 8.40 -26.64 -10.94
N LYS A 417 9.01 -25.44 -10.83
CA LYS A 417 10.47 -25.25 -10.81
C LYS A 417 11.07 -25.41 -9.41
N VAL A 418 10.24 -25.51 -8.36
CA VAL A 418 10.65 -25.66 -6.97
C VAL A 418 10.35 -27.11 -6.53
N PRO A 419 11.33 -27.99 -6.46
CA PRO A 419 11.12 -29.42 -6.13
C PRO A 419 10.81 -29.63 -4.64
N ASP A 420 11.34 -28.77 -3.76
CA ASP A 420 11.15 -28.80 -2.31
C ASP A 420 10.72 -27.42 -1.83
N LEU A 421 9.48 -27.31 -1.39
CA LEU A 421 8.88 -26.06 -0.95
C LEU A 421 9.56 -25.51 0.32
N ALA A 422 9.86 -26.38 1.29
CA ALA A 422 10.45 -25.95 2.56
C ALA A 422 11.89 -25.43 2.37
N ALA A 423 12.71 -26.18 1.62
CA ALA A 423 14.06 -25.74 1.27
C ALA A 423 14.05 -24.47 0.40
N GLY A 424 13.05 -24.33 -0.49
CA GLY A 424 12.86 -23.16 -1.32
C GLY A 424 12.52 -21.91 -0.49
N LEU A 425 11.59 -22.01 0.46
CA LEU A 425 11.24 -20.94 1.38
C LEU A 425 12.43 -20.51 2.25
N ALA A 426 13.23 -21.46 2.76
CA ALA A 426 14.43 -21.16 3.53
C ALA A 426 15.46 -20.35 2.70
N LYS A 427 15.64 -20.71 1.43
CA LYS A 427 16.49 -19.94 0.51
C LYS A 427 15.95 -18.55 0.22
N THR A 428 14.64 -18.41 0.13
CA THR A 428 13.96 -17.12 -0.07
C THR A 428 14.16 -16.24 1.15
N ASP A 429 14.08 -16.79 2.37
CA ASP A 429 14.42 -16.08 3.61
C ASP A 429 15.86 -15.55 3.60
N GLU A 430 16.83 -16.38 3.20
CA GLU A 430 18.25 -15.96 3.10
C GLU A 430 18.45 -14.81 2.11
N GLN A 431 17.76 -14.83 0.97
CA GLN A 431 17.82 -13.76 -0.01
C GLN A 431 17.20 -12.46 0.53
N ILE A 432 16.02 -12.54 1.15
CA ILE A 432 15.34 -11.39 1.76
C ILE A 432 16.22 -10.78 2.87
N ASP A 433 16.79 -11.61 3.75
CA ASP A 433 17.68 -11.15 4.83
C ASP A 433 18.90 -10.41 4.29
N LYS A 434 19.50 -10.92 3.21
CA LYS A 434 20.60 -10.26 2.52
C LYS A 434 20.21 -8.89 1.96
N ASP A 435 19.07 -8.81 1.29
CA ASP A 435 18.57 -7.57 0.69
C ASP A 435 18.21 -6.52 1.76
N LEU A 436 17.63 -6.96 2.88
CA LEU A 436 17.37 -6.10 4.04
C LEU A 436 18.66 -5.58 4.69
N ALA A 437 19.70 -6.40 4.75
CA ALA A 437 21.00 -5.99 5.30
C ALA A 437 21.71 -4.95 4.43
N GLN A 438 21.50 -4.96 3.12
CA GLN A 438 22.07 -3.98 2.18
C GLN A 438 21.33 -2.63 2.19
N ALA A 439 20.12 -2.59 2.73
CA ALA A 439 19.29 -1.38 2.81
C ALA A 439 19.47 -0.58 4.11
N LYS A 440 20.29 -1.10 5.03
CA LYS A 440 20.67 -0.43 6.28
C LYS A 440 21.91 0.43 6.06
#